data_596e0deb2b9bb67fb657461da519d268
#
_entry.id   596e0deb2b9bb67fb657461da519d268
#
_cell.length_a   1.000
_cell.length_b   1.000
_cell.length_c   1.000
_cell.angle_alpha   90.00
_cell.angle_beta   90.00
_cell.angle_gamma   90.00
#
_symmetry.space_group_name_H-M   'P 1'
#
loop_
_entity.id
_entity.type
_entity.pdbx_description
1 polymer ?
#
loop_
_entity_poly.entity_id
_entity_poly.type
_entity_poly.pdbx_seq_one_letter_code
_entity_poly.pdbx_strand_id
1 'polypeptide(L)'
;MAKEAFQRNKPHVNIGTIGHVDHGKTTLTAAITNTLAEKGMAQAKNYADIDAAPEERERGITINTAHVEYETTKRHYAHVDCPGHADYVKNMITGAAQMDGAILVVSAADGPMPQTREHILLARQVGVPALVVFMNKVDLVDDAELLDLVEMEVRDLLSVYEFPGDDIPIVKGSAKAALDGDATQKENIMKLMDAVDSYIPEPERPIDKTFLMPVEDVFSIEGRGTVCTGRVERGIIKKMEEVEIVGIRDTQKTTVTDIEMFRKLLDEGRAGDNCGLLLRGLKKTDIERGQVIAKPGTVKGHTIFKSEIYVLSKEEGGRHTPFFSNYRPQFYFRTTDVTGSIKLPDGVEMVMPGDNVNLEVELITPIAMEPTMRFAIREGGRTVGAGRVGEILK
;
A
#
# COMPACT_ATOMS: atom_id res chain seq x y z
N MET A 1 25.56 20.31 -4.50
CA MET A 1 24.84 20.56 -5.76
C MET A 1 23.42 20.98 -5.40
N ALA A 2 22.82 21.95 -6.12
CA ALA A 2 21.41 22.29 -5.92
C ALA A 2 20.56 21.10 -6.36
N LYS A 3 19.52 20.74 -5.57
CA LYS A 3 18.58 19.70 -5.97
C LYS A 3 17.75 20.19 -7.15
N GLU A 4 17.42 19.30 -8.08
CA GLU A 4 16.55 19.59 -9.20
C GLU A 4 15.11 19.81 -8.72
N ALA A 5 14.36 20.66 -9.45
CA ALA A 5 12.94 20.84 -9.23
C ALA A 5 12.17 19.72 -9.95
N PHE A 6 11.15 19.15 -9.29
CA PHE A 6 10.26 18.18 -9.90
C PHE A 6 9.35 18.86 -10.92
N GLN A 7 9.25 18.30 -12.13
CA GLN A 7 8.39 18.81 -13.20
C GLN A 7 7.17 17.89 -13.40
N ARG A 8 5.96 18.46 -13.30
CA ARG A 8 4.70 17.72 -13.47
C ARG A 8 4.25 17.73 -14.93
N ASN A 9 4.91 16.94 -15.77
CA ASN A 9 4.65 16.91 -17.22
C ASN A 9 3.66 15.80 -17.63
N LYS A 10 3.40 14.83 -16.75
CA LYS A 10 2.54 13.66 -16.97
C LYS A 10 1.64 13.40 -15.76
N PRO A 11 0.47 12.75 -15.95
CA PRO A 11 -0.32 12.27 -14.84
C PRO A 11 0.51 11.36 -13.91
N HIS A 12 0.41 11.57 -12.60
CA HIS A 12 1.11 10.79 -11.59
C HIS A 12 0.23 9.70 -11.05
N VAL A 13 0.74 8.45 -11.05
CA VAL A 13 0.04 7.26 -10.58
C VAL A 13 0.92 6.48 -9.61
N ASN A 14 0.36 6.09 -8.48
CA ASN A 14 1.02 5.20 -7.53
C ASN A 14 0.64 3.75 -7.86
N ILE A 15 1.61 2.96 -8.26
CA ILE A 15 1.46 1.54 -8.55
C ILE A 15 2.29 0.73 -7.55
N GLY A 16 1.99 -0.54 -7.34
CA GLY A 16 2.86 -1.38 -6.54
C GLY A 16 2.77 -2.84 -6.90
N THR A 17 3.77 -3.61 -6.48
CA THR A 17 3.82 -5.06 -6.61
C THR A 17 3.30 -5.73 -5.36
N ILE A 18 2.35 -6.66 -5.53
CA ILE A 18 1.78 -7.50 -4.48
C ILE A 18 1.85 -8.98 -4.91
N GLY A 19 1.76 -9.91 -3.98
CA GLY A 19 1.80 -11.34 -4.25
C GLY A 19 2.66 -12.10 -3.24
N HIS A 20 2.72 -13.42 -3.40
CA HIS A 20 3.41 -14.32 -2.47
C HIS A 20 4.92 -14.03 -2.36
N VAL A 21 5.55 -14.43 -1.25
CA VAL A 21 7.01 -14.48 -1.13
C VAL A 21 7.60 -15.36 -2.25
N ASP A 22 8.77 -15.02 -2.73
CA ASP A 22 9.50 -15.71 -3.81
C ASP A 22 8.81 -15.77 -5.19
N HIS A 23 7.64 -15.14 -5.38
CA HIS A 23 7.04 -14.98 -6.71
C HIS A 23 7.77 -13.97 -7.61
N GLY A 24 8.75 -13.22 -7.07
CA GLY A 24 9.64 -12.35 -7.85
C GLY A 24 9.16 -10.91 -7.99
N LYS A 25 8.47 -10.36 -6.99
CA LYS A 25 8.01 -8.95 -6.97
C LYS A 25 9.16 -7.96 -7.14
N THR A 26 10.16 -8.03 -6.26
CA THR A 26 11.34 -7.16 -6.30
C THR A 26 12.16 -7.38 -7.57
N THR A 27 12.25 -8.61 -8.07
CA THR A 27 12.89 -8.94 -9.36
C THR A 27 12.14 -8.27 -10.51
N LEU A 28 10.80 -8.27 -10.48
CA LEU A 28 9.97 -7.59 -11.48
C LEU A 28 10.16 -6.07 -11.42
N THR A 29 10.17 -5.49 -10.22
CA THR A 29 10.42 -4.05 -10.01
C THR A 29 11.78 -3.65 -10.58
N ALA A 30 12.83 -4.46 -10.36
CA ALA A 30 14.14 -4.26 -10.98
C ALA A 30 14.07 -4.40 -12.51
N ALA A 31 13.37 -5.40 -13.04
CA ALA A 31 13.23 -5.60 -14.49
C ALA A 31 12.51 -4.44 -15.18
N ILE A 32 11.45 -3.88 -14.55
CA ILE A 32 10.75 -2.71 -15.04
C ILE A 32 11.70 -1.50 -15.10
N THR A 33 12.38 -1.19 -14.00
CA THR A 33 13.28 -0.02 -13.96
C THR A 33 14.43 -0.14 -14.94
N ASN A 34 15.03 -1.33 -15.10
CA ASN A 34 16.11 -1.56 -16.05
C ASN A 34 15.64 -1.46 -17.50
N THR A 35 14.52 -2.10 -17.86
CA THR A 35 13.97 -2.05 -19.22
C THR A 35 13.56 -0.62 -19.62
N LEU A 36 12.98 0.16 -18.70
CA LEU A 36 12.63 1.55 -18.94
C LEU A 36 13.87 2.47 -18.98
N ALA A 37 14.91 2.16 -18.21
CA ALA A 37 16.17 2.92 -18.21
C ALA A 37 16.89 2.84 -19.57
N GLU A 38 16.84 1.72 -20.27
CA GLU A 38 17.36 1.58 -21.64
C GLU A 38 16.69 2.55 -22.62
N LYS A 39 15.48 3.01 -22.30
CA LYS A 39 14.72 4.00 -23.09
C LYS A 39 14.80 5.42 -22.53
N GLY A 40 15.61 5.64 -21.48
CA GLY A 40 15.75 6.95 -20.82
C GLY A 40 14.54 7.36 -19.97
N MET A 41 13.67 6.39 -19.58
CA MET A 41 12.43 6.64 -18.85
C MET A 41 12.51 6.23 -17.36
N ALA A 42 13.66 5.78 -16.88
CA ALA A 42 13.91 5.45 -15.49
C ALA A 42 15.39 5.57 -15.15
N GLN A 43 15.70 5.50 -13.85
CA GLN A 43 17.04 5.14 -13.37
C GLN A 43 17.05 3.63 -13.10
N ALA A 44 17.99 2.91 -13.72
CA ALA A 44 18.15 1.48 -13.48
C ALA A 44 18.39 1.22 -11.99
N LYS A 45 17.68 0.23 -11.45
CA LYS A 45 17.80 -0.26 -10.09
C LYS A 45 18.07 -1.75 -10.09
N ASN A 46 19.08 -2.18 -9.35
CA ASN A 46 19.32 -3.59 -9.11
C ASN A 46 18.50 -4.05 -7.90
N TYR A 47 18.33 -5.36 -7.76
CA TYR A 47 17.67 -5.99 -6.61
C TYR A 47 18.19 -5.44 -5.27
N ALA A 48 19.52 -5.36 -5.11
CA ALA A 48 20.17 -4.86 -3.90
C ALA A 48 19.99 -3.34 -3.66
N ASP A 49 19.56 -2.58 -4.66
CA ASP A 49 19.24 -1.16 -4.51
C ASP A 49 17.80 -0.94 -4.03
N ILE A 50 16.92 -1.93 -4.27
CA ILE A 50 15.52 -1.95 -3.85
C ILE A 50 15.46 -2.50 -2.42
N ASP A 51 15.91 -3.74 -2.20
CA ASP A 51 16.07 -4.36 -0.87
C ASP A 51 17.39 -3.88 -0.25
N ALA A 52 17.40 -2.64 0.25
CA ALA A 52 18.64 -1.96 0.65
C ALA A 52 19.07 -2.27 2.08
N ALA A 53 18.15 -2.70 2.96
CA ALA A 53 18.44 -2.99 4.36
C ALA A 53 19.34 -4.24 4.49
N PRO A 54 20.31 -4.24 5.43
CA PRO A 54 21.19 -5.40 5.65
C PRO A 54 20.42 -6.69 5.92
N GLU A 55 19.35 -6.61 6.70
CA GLU A 55 18.49 -7.77 7.04
C GLU A 55 17.72 -8.32 5.82
N GLU A 56 17.28 -7.46 4.90
CA GLU A 56 16.63 -7.85 3.65
C GLU A 56 17.61 -8.63 2.75
N ARG A 57 18.83 -8.14 2.65
CA ARG A 57 19.90 -8.79 1.87
C ARG A 57 20.32 -10.14 2.45
N GLU A 58 20.41 -10.23 3.78
CA GLU A 58 20.81 -11.47 4.47
C GLU A 58 19.73 -12.55 4.33
N ARG A 59 18.45 -12.17 4.43
CA ARG A 59 17.32 -13.10 4.34
C ARG A 59 16.83 -13.33 2.91
N GLY A 60 17.19 -12.47 1.95
CA GLY A 60 16.71 -12.52 0.57
C GLY A 60 15.21 -12.23 0.43
N ILE A 61 14.63 -11.48 1.36
CA ILE A 61 13.19 -11.12 1.37
C ILE A 61 13.02 -9.63 1.63
N THR A 62 12.02 -9.02 1.00
CA THR A 62 11.61 -7.65 1.26
C THR A 62 10.89 -7.57 2.62
N ILE A 63 11.34 -6.69 3.49
CA ILE A 63 10.78 -6.44 4.82
C ILE A 63 9.99 -5.13 4.83
N ASN A 64 10.61 -4.06 4.34
CA ASN A 64 10.01 -2.74 4.26
C ASN A 64 9.53 -2.44 2.84
N THR A 65 8.58 -1.52 2.72
CA THR A 65 8.18 -1.00 1.41
C THR A 65 9.33 -0.20 0.81
N ALA A 66 9.66 -0.48 -0.45
CA ALA A 66 10.63 0.29 -1.21
C ALA A 66 9.92 1.13 -2.27
N HIS A 67 10.37 2.37 -2.48
CA HIS A 67 9.80 3.27 -3.47
C HIS A 67 10.79 3.50 -4.60
N VAL A 68 10.35 3.27 -5.83
CA VAL A 68 11.11 3.58 -7.05
C VAL A 68 10.30 4.47 -7.98
N GLU A 69 10.99 5.29 -8.77
CA GLU A 69 10.41 6.23 -9.72
C GLU A 69 10.73 5.78 -11.14
N TYR A 70 9.75 5.81 -12.01
CA TYR A 70 9.91 5.65 -13.44
C TYR A 70 8.75 6.29 -14.20
N GLU A 71 8.88 6.37 -15.52
CA GLU A 71 7.81 6.86 -16.36
C GLU A 71 7.64 6.00 -17.63
N THR A 72 6.47 6.11 -18.23
CA THR A 72 6.18 5.67 -19.59
C THR A 72 6.02 6.90 -20.49
N THR A 73 5.67 6.69 -21.73
CA THR A 73 5.29 7.82 -22.62
C THR A 73 4.05 8.56 -22.15
N LYS A 74 3.17 7.88 -21.38
CA LYS A 74 1.85 8.39 -20.97
C LYS A 74 1.83 8.91 -19.53
N ARG A 75 2.53 8.26 -18.60
CA ARG A 75 2.38 8.48 -17.15
C ARG A 75 3.72 8.50 -16.42
N HIS A 76 3.73 9.18 -15.27
CA HIS A 76 4.78 9.13 -14.29
C HIS A 76 4.34 8.21 -13.14
N TYR A 77 5.20 7.30 -12.69
CA TYR A 77 4.88 6.31 -11.67
C TYR A 77 5.76 6.44 -10.43
N ALA A 78 5.12 6.44 -9.27
CA ALA A 78 5.73 6.02 -8.02
C ALA A 78 5.38 4.55 -7.81
N HIS A 79 6.38 3.68 -7.75
CA HIS A 79 6.19 2.25 -7.58
C HIS A 79 6.58 1.84 -6.16
N VAL A 80 5.65 1.17 -5.48
CA VAL A 80 5.81 0.65 -4.12
C VAL A 80 6.06 -0.86 -4.21
N ASP A 81 7.27 -1.31 -3.93
CA ASP A 81 7.56 -2.73 -3.80
C ASP A 81 7.17 -3.21 -2.40
N CYS A 82 6.20 -4.13 -2.32
CA CYS A 82 5.65 -4.61 -1.06
C CYS A 82 6.27 -5.93 -0.62
N PRO A 83 6.47 -6.13 0.69
CA PRO A 83 6.89 -7.43 1.22
C PRO A 83 5.86 -8.51 0.90
N GLY A 84 6.33 -9.75 0.69
CA GLY A 84 5.48 -10.90 0.41
C GLY A 84 5.25 -11.82 1.61
N HIS A 85 6.11 -11.74 2.63
CA HIS A 85 6.08 -12.65 3.76
C HIS A 85 4.99 -12.28 4.78
N ALA A 86 4.33 -13.28 5.36
CA ALA A 86 3.22 -13.09 6.31
C ALA A 86 3.57 -12.23 7.53
N ASP A 87 4.82 -12.29 8.02
CA ASP A 87 5.26 -11.50 9.17
C ASP A 87 5.28 -9.98 8.89
N TYR A 88 5.35 -9.58 7.62
CA TYR A 88 5.46 -8.18 7.19
C TYR A 88 4.18 -7.63 6.55
N VAL A 89 3.06 -8.31 6.74
CA VAL A 89 1.75 -7.89 6.18
C VAL A 89 1.38 -6.46 6.61
N LYS A 90 1.79 -6.01 7.79
CA LYS A 90 1.61 -4.61 8.21
C LYS A 90 2.23 -3.63 7.20
N ASN A 91 3.44 -3.90 6.73
CA ASN A 91 4.12 -3.06 5.74
C ASN A 91 3.45 -3.19 4.36
N MET A 92 2.97 -4.40 4.01
CA MET A 92 2.18 -4.61 2.80
C MET A 92 0.87 -3.79 2.82
N ILE A 93 0.11 -3.80 3.91
CA ILE A 93 -1.12 -3.01 4.06
C ILE A 93 -0.83 -1.51 3.90
N THR A 94 0.24 -1.03 4.54
CA THR A 94 0.66 0.37 4.44
C THR A 94 1.01 0.76 3.00
N GLY A 95 1.77 -0.10 2.30
CA GLY A 95 2.11 0.11 0.90
C GLY A 95 0.87 0.08 0.01
N ALA A 96 0.02 -0.93 0.16
CA ALA A 96 -1.20 -1.09 -0.63
C ALA A 96 -2.17 0.10 -0.46
N ALA A 97 -2.28 0.66 0.73
CA ALA A 97 -3.13 1.84 0.99
C ALA A 97 -2.69 3.10 0.21
N GLN A 98 -1.47 3.11 -0.32
CA GLN A 98 -0.94 4.21 -1.12
C GLN A 98 -1.16 4.03 -2.62
N MET A 99 -1.58 2.85 -3.07
CA MET A 99 -1.66 2.49 -4.49
C MET A 99 -2.95 3.01 -5.15
N ASP A 100 -2.80 3.48 -6.37
CA ASP A 100 -3.90 3.78 -7.29
C ASP A 100 -4.22 2.58 -8.19
N GLY A 101 -3.35 1.59 -8.20
CA GLY A 101 -3.47 0.29 -8.86
C GLY A 101 -2.33 -0.62 -8.43
N ALA A 102 -2.44 -1.92 -8.66
CA ALA A 102 -1.38 -2.85 -8.31
C ALA A 102 -1.07 -3.87 -9.42
N ILE A 103 0.15 -4.39 -9.41
CA ILE A 103 0.59 -5.52 -10.21
C ILE A 103 0.62 -6.74 -9.29
N LEU A 104 -0.28 -7.68 -9.52
CA LEU A 104 -0.27 -8.98 -8.84
C LEU A 104 0.75 -9.89 -9.52
N VAL A 105 1.77 -10.28 -8.78
CA VAL A 105 2.82 -11.18 -9.28
C VAL A 105 2.56 -12.60 -8.81
N VAL A 106 2.37 -13.51 -9.76
CA VAL A 106 2.14 -14.94 -9.52
C VAL A 106 3.18 -15.76 -10.27
N SER A 107 3.81 -16.70 -9.59
CA SER A 107 4.71 -17.65 -10.23
C SER A 107 3.93 -18.65 -11.08
N ALA A 108 4.28 -18.80 -12.34
CA ALA A 108 3.67 -19.79 -13.23
C ALA A 108 3.94 -21.24 -12.79
N ALA A 109 5.03 -21.49 -12.08
CA ALA A 109 5.40 -22.82 -11.59
C ALA A 109 4.63 -23.20 -10.32
N ASP A 110 4.28 -22.22 -9.46
CA ASP A 110 3.69 -22.46 -8.14
C ASP A 110 2.18 -22.18 -8.10
N GLY A 111 1.68 -21.35 -9.05
CA GLY A 111 0.30 -20.87 -9.03
C GLY A 111 -0.01 -19.92 -7.86
N PRO A 112 -1.30 -19.64 -7.60
CA PRO A 112 -1.73 -18.81 -6.47
C PRO A 112 -1.47 -19.50 -5.13
N MET A 113 -0.65 -18.88 -4.29
CA MET A 113 -0.24 -19.34 -2.96
C MET A 113 -1.01 -18.62 -1.85
N PRO A 114 -0.91 -19.02 -0.57
CA PRO A 114 -1.70 -18.43 0.52
C PRO A 114 -1.57 -16.91 0.65
N GLN A 115 -0.35 -16.34 0.54
CA GLN A 115 -0.20 -14.88 0.61
C GLN A 115 -0.73 -14.19 -0.67
N THR A 116 -0.81 -14.87 -1.82
CA THR A 116 -1.48 -14.33 -3.01
C THR A 116 -2.93 -14.00 -2.68
N ARG A 117 -3.64 -14.94 -2.06
CA ARG A 117 -5.04 -14.77 -1.62
C ARG A 117 -5.17 -13.63 -0.60
N GLU A 118 -4.32 -13.63 0.41
CA GLU A 118 -4.32 -12.58 1.44
C GLU A 118 -4.04 -11.19 0.85
N HIS A 119 -3.10 -11.07 -0.08
CA HIS A 119 -2.76 -9.79 -0.70
C HIS A 119 -3.87 -9.25 -1.59
N ILE A 120 -4.59 -10.10 -2.34
CA ILE A 120 -5.77 -9.69 -3.13
C ILE A 120 -6.87 -9.19 -2.19
N LEU A 121 -7.17 -9.93 -1.13
CA LEU A 121 -8.15 -9.55 -0.12
C LEU A 121 -7.80 -8.19 0.50
N LEU A 122 -6.56 -8.01 0.95
CA LEU A 122 -6.10 -6.78 1.58
C LEU A 122 -6.13 -5.60 0.60
N ALA A 123 -5.70 -5.79 -0.65
CA ALA A 123 -5.78 -4.77 -1.69
C ALA A 123 -7.22 -4.31 -1.89
N ARG A 124 -8.19 -5.25 -1.91
CA ARG A 124 -9.60 -4.93 -1.99
C ARG A 124 -10.09 -4.11 -0.78
N GLN A 125 -9.69 -4.51 0.42
CA GLN A 125 -10.09 -3.86 1.67
C GLN A 125 -9.53 -2.44 1.80
N VAL A 126 -8.27 -2.21 1.46
CA VAL A 126 -7.67 -0.86 1.49
C VAL A 126 -8.14 0.02 0.33
N GLY A 127 -8.85 -0.56 -0.66
CA GLY A 127 -9.49 0.17 -1.73
C GLY A 127 -8.65 0.36 -2.98
N VAL A 128 -7.70 -0.54 -3.28
CA VAL A 128 -7.01 -0.57 -4.58
C VAL A 128 -8.06 -0.78 -5.67
N PRO A 129 -8.22 0.16 -6.61
CA PRO A 129 -9.35 0.12 -7.54
C PRO A 129 -9.20 -0.88 -8.68
N ALA A 130 -7.96 -1.20 -9.10
CA ALA A 130 -7.70 -2.08 -10.23
C ALA A 130 -6.37 -2.82 -10.08
N LEU A 131 -6.31 -4.03 -10.65
CA LEU A 131 -5.13 -4.88 -10.67
C LEU A 131 -4.78 -5.24 -12.12
N VAL A 132 -3.49 -5.44 -12.38
CA VAL A 132 -2.94 -6.10 -13.57
C VAL A 132 -2.13 -7.29 -13.07
N VAL A 133 -2.14 -8.41 -13.77
CA VAL A 133 -1.40 -9.61 -13.36
C VAL A 133 -0.14 -9.78 -14.19
N PHE A 134 0.97 -10.07 -13.52
CA PHE A 134 2.17 -10.58 -14.16
C PHE A 134 2.41 -12.03 -13.73
N MET A 135 2.19 -12.96 -14.67
CA MET A 135 2.52 -14.37 -14.48
C MET A 135 4.00 -14.55 -14.75
N ASN A 136 4.77 -14.59 -13.67
CA ASN A 136 6.23 -14.62 -13.68
C ASN A 136 6.79 -16.05 -13.74
N LYS A 137 8.07 -16.18 -14.02
CA LYS A 137 8.82 -17.47 -14.08
C LYS A 137 8.29 -18.45 -15.14
N VAL A 138 7.78 -17.94 -16.25
CA VAL A 138 7.31 -18.80 -17.35
C VAL A 138 8.43 -19.63 -17.98
N ASP A 139 9.69 -19.22 -17.80
CA ASP A 139 10.89 -19.93 -18.17
C ASP A 139 11.11 -21.25 -17.42
N LEU A 140 10.40 -21.49 -16.34
CA LEU A 140 10.43 -22.72 -15.53
C LEU A 140 9.32 -23.71 -15.91
N VAL A 141 8.45 -23.36 -16.87
CA VAL A 141 7.28 -24.17 -17.25
C VAL A 141 7.30 -24.41 -18.75
N ASP A 142 7.53 -25.63 -19.15
CA ASP A 142 7.56 -26.03 -20.56
C ASP A 142 6.17 -26.41 -21.11
N ASP A 143 5.19 -26.61 -20.22
CA ASP A 143 3.82 -27.02 -20.55
C ASP A 143 2.89 -25.83 -20.69
N ALA A 144 2.39 -25.60 -21.91
CA ALA A 144 1.45 -24.52 -22.18
C ALA A 144 0.08 -24.72 -21.49
N GLU A 145 -0.38 -25.98 -21.34
CA GLU A 145 -1.64 -26.29 -20.67
C GLU A 145 -1.57 -25.92 -19.18
N LEU A 146 -0.41 -26.09 -18.55
CA LEU A 146 -0.20 -25.68 -17.17
C LEU A 146 -0.25 -24.16 -17.00
N LEU A 147 0.31 -23.41 -17.97
CA LEU A 147 0.22 -21.94 -17.96
C LEU A 147 -1.23 -21.45 -18.06
N ASP A 148 -2.04 -22.10 -18.90
CA ASP A 148 -3.46 -21.74 -19.04
C ASP A 148 -4.28 -22.13 -17.80
N LEU A 149 -3.94 -23.26 -17.17
CA LEU A 149 -4.56 -23.67 -15.91
C LEU A 149 -4.29 -22.65 -14.78
N VAL A 150 -3.03 -22.23 -14.62
CA VAL A 150 -2.65 -21.20 -13.62
C VAL A 150 -3.34 -19.87 -13.92
N GLU A 151 -3.45 -19.47 -15.20
CA GLU A 151 -4.18 -18.27 -15.59
C GLU A 151 -5.65 -18.35 -15.17
N MET A 152 -6.32 -19.47 -15.42
CA MET A 152 -7.71 -19.69 -15.04
C MET A 152 -7.88 -19.63 -13.51
N GLU A 153 -7.01 -20.28 -12.75
CA GLU A 153 -7.05 -20.26 -11.28
C GLU A 153 -6.87 -18.83 -10.73
N VAL A 154 -6.00 -18.01 -11.34
CA VAL A 154 -5.81 -16.61 -10.96
C VAL A 154 -7.08 -15.79 -11.25
N ARG A 155 -7.72 -15.98 -12.39
CA ARG A 155 -8.97 -15.29 -12.77
C ARG A 155 -10.11 -15.63 -11.82
N ASP A 156 -10.29 -16.91 -11.51
CA ASP A 156 -11.27 -17.39 -10.54
C ASP A 156 -11.03 -16.77 -9.16
N LEU A 157 -9.79 -16.78 -8.71
CA LEU A 157 -9.42 -16.19 -7.43
C LEU A 157 -9.71 -14.69 -7.36
N LEU A 158 -9.40 -13.94 -8.41
CA LEU A 158 -9.69 -12.50 -8.49
C LEU A 158 -11.21 -12.25 -8.44
N SER A 159 -11.98 -13.07 -9.11
CA SER A 159 -13.46 -12.99 -9.12
C SER A 159 -14.07 -13.26 -7.75
N VAL A 160 -13.51 -14.20 -6.98
CA VAL A 160 -13.92 -14.48 -5.59
C VAL A 160 -13.76 -13.25 -4.70
N TYR A 161 -12.71 -12.44 -4.92
CA TYR A 161 -12.48 -11.20 -4.17
C TYR A 161 -13.04 -9.95 -4.83
N GLU A 162 -14.05 -10.11 -5.69
CA GLU A 162 -14.80 -9.03 -6.36
C GLU A 162 -13.95 -8.12 -7.27
N PHE A 163 -12.86 -8.63 -7.82
CA PHE A 163 -12.20 -8.02 -8.97
C PHE A 163 -12.74 -8.65 -10.26
N PRO A 164 -12.80 -7.91 -11.38
CA PRO A 164 -13.33 -8.45 -12.65
C PRO A 164 -12.33 -9.41 -13.31
N GLY A 165 -12.18 -10.61 -12.76
CA GLY A 165 -11.15 -11.58 -13.11
C GLY A 165 -11.04 -11.88 -14.60
N ASP A 166 -12.18 -11.93 -15.33
CA ASP A 166 -12.22 -12.20 -16.77
C ASP A 166 -11.61 -11.05 -17.60
N ASP A 167 -11.77 -9.80 -17.14
CA ASP A 167 -11.36 -8.59 -17.87
C ASP A 167 -9.94 -8.13 -17.52
N ILE A 168 -9.37 -8.64 -16.42
CA ILE A 168 -8.05 -8.22 -15.95
C ILE A 168 -6.96 -8.66 -16.91
N PRO A 169 -6.09 -7.75 -17.38
CA PRO A 169 -4.93 -8.11 -18.20
C PRO A 169 -3.96 -9.02 -17.43
N ILE A 170 -3.61 -10.15 -18.05
CA ILE A 170 -2.57 -11.06 -17.56
C ILE A 170 -1.43 -11.08 -18.59
N VAL A 171 -0.25 -10.66 -18.16
CA VAL A 171 0.97 -10.71 -18.99
C VAL A 171 1.86 -11.84 -18.49
N LYS A 172 2.26 -12.74 -19.39
CA LYS A 172 3.15 -13.88 -19.11
C LYS A 172 4.60 -13.49 -19.41
N GLY A 173 5.54 -13.79 -18.51
CA GLY A 173 6.95 -13.47 -18.73
C GLY A 173 7.89 -13.97 -17.64
N SER A 174 9.18 -13.70 -17.84
CA SER A 174 10.25 -13.94 -16.85
C SER A 174 10.98 -12.66 -16.53
N ALA A 175 10.74 -12.13 -15.33
CA ALA A 175 11.43 -10.93 -14.85
C ALA A 175 12.95 -11.14 -14.75
N LYS A 176 13.38 -12.34 -14.35
CA LYS A 176 14.81 -12.69 -14.27
C LYS A 176 15.45 -12.72 -15.65
N ALA A 177 14.87 -13.41 -16.62
CA ALA A 177 15.42 -13.47 -17.97
C ALA A 177 15.46 -12.08 -18.64
N ALA A 178 14.47 -11.20 -18.36
CA ALA A 178 14.51 -9.81 -18.79
C ALA A 178 15.72 -9.06 -18.22
N LEU A 179 16.03 -9.24 -16.93
CA LEU A 179 17.23 -8.67 -16.30
C LEU A 179 18.53 -9.26 -16.86
N ASP A 180 18.53 -10.55 -17.21
CA ASP A 180 19.67 -11.24 -17.81
C ASP A 180 19.87 -10.84 -19.29
N GLY A 181 18.99 -10.00 -19.84
CA GLY A 181 19.16 -9.40 -21.19
C GLY A 181 18.30 -10.00 -22.30
N ASP A 182 17.41 -10.96 -22.01
CA ASP A 182 16.51 -11.54 -23.01
C ASP A 182 15.57 -10.49 -23.60
N ALA A 183 15.67 -10.29 -24.93
CA ALA A 183 14.93 -9.27 -25.65
C ALA A 183 13.41 -9.53 -25.65
N THR A 184 12.99 -10.80 -25.75
CA THR A 184 11.57 -11.19 -25.73
C THR A 184 10.97 -10.91 -24.37
N GLN A 185 11.70 -11.22 -23.30
CA GLN A 185 11.21 -10.96 -21.94
C GLN A 185 11.18 -9.46 -21.61
N LYS A 186 12.13 -8.67 -22.12
CA LYS A 186 12.05 -7.19 -22.03
C LYS A 186 10.82 -6.66 -22.78
N GLU A 187 10.47 -7.23 -23.93
CA GLU A 187 9.24 -6.87 -24.63
C GLU A 187 7.98 -7.22 -23.79
N ASN A 188 7.98 -8.35 -23.09
CA ASN A 188 6.89 -8.71 -22.18
C ASN A 188 6.79 -7.75 -20.98
N ILE A 189 7.91 -7.23 -20.46
CA ILE A 189 7.90 -6.15 -19.46
C ILE A 189 7.25 -4.87 -20.06
N MET A 190 7.55 -4.53 -21.31
CA MET A 190 6.89 -3.40 -21.98
C MET A 190 5.39 -3.61 -22.17
N LYS A 191 4.96 -4.84 -22.55
CA LYS A 191 3.52 -5.18 -22.64
C LYS A 191 2.83 -5.05 -21.27
N LEU A 192 3.52 -5.42 -20.17
CA LEU A 192 3.00 -5.18 -18.81
C LEU A 192 2.78 -3.69 -18.57
N MET A 193 3.75 -2.84 -18.92
CA MET A 193 3.62 -1.40 -18.72
C MET A 193 2.52 -0.80 -19.61
N ASP A 194 2.33 -1.29 -20.83
CA ASP A 194 1.22 -0.90 -21.70
C ASP A 194 -0.14 -1.32 -21.12
N ALA A 195 -0.22 -2.50 -20.49
CA ALA A 195 -1.41 -2.97 -19.78
C ALA A 195 -1.69 -2.09 -18.55
N VAL A 196 -0.67 -1.75 -17.76
CA VAL A 196 -0.80 -0.82 -16.62
C VAL A 196 -1.28 0.56 -17.08
N ASP A 197 -0.68 1.11 -18.13
CA ASP A 197 -1.04 2.40 -18.70
C ASP A 197 -2.51 2.47 -19.19
N SER A 198 -3.02 1.36 -19.69
CA SER A 198 -4.36 1.31 -20.30
C SER A 198 -5.46 0.85 -19.36
N TYR A 199 -5.16 -0.07 -18.45
CA TYR A 199 -6.17 -0.69 -17.59
C TYR A 199 -6.32 -0.01 -16.23
N ILE A 200 -5.21 0.44 -15.62
CA ILE A 200 -5.31 1.16 -14.35
C ILE A 200 -5.91 2.55 -14.61
N PRO A 201 -7.04 2.89 -13.95
CA PRO A 201 -7.69 4.18 -14.18
C PRO A 201 -6.80 5.34 -13.72
N GLU A 202 -6.96 6.49 -14.34
CA GLU A 202 -6.35 7.71 -13.82
C GLU A 202 -7.06 8.09 -12.51
N PRO A 203 -6.31 8.22 -11.40
CA PRO A 203 -6.92 8.44 -10.10
C PRO A 203 -7.47 9.86 -9.97
N GLU A 204 -8.66 9.97 -9.39
CA GLU A 204 -9.17 11.26 -8.94
C GLU A 204 -8.32 11.80 -7.78
N ARG A 205 -7.91 13.06 -7.91
CA ARG A 205 -7.08 13.74 -6.89
C ARG A 205 -7.91 14.78 -6.15
N PRO A 206 -8.31 14.54 -4.90
CA PRO A 206 -9.15 15.48 -4.12
C PRO A 206 -8.31 16.68 -3.62
N ILE A 207 -7.80 17.50 -4.56
CA ILE A 207 -6.96 18.67 -4.27
C ILE A 207 -7.71 19.82 -3.60
N ASP A 208 -9.03 19.88 -3.79
CA ASP A 208 -9.90 20.92 -3.23
C ASP A 208 -10.26 20.67 -1.75
N LYS A 209 -9.96 19.49 -1.21
CA LYS A 209 -10.15 19.18 0.20
C LYS A 209 -9.01 19.72 1.05
N THR A 210 -9.24 19.81 2.37
CA THR A 210 -8.19 20.19 3.34
C THR A 210 -7.07 19.14 3.34
N PHE A 211 -5.82 19.60 3.40
CA PHE A 211 -4.64 18.77 3.38
C PHE A 211 -4.62 17.71 4.49
N LEU A 212 -4.26 16.50 4.12
CA LEU A 212 -3.98 15.38 5.01
C LEU A 212 -2.96 14.44 4.38
N MET A 213 -1.95 14.05 5.16
CA MET A 213 -0.93 13.07 4.80
C MET A 213 -0.68 12.11 5.98
N PRO A 214 -0.99 10.80 5.86
CA PRO A 214 -0.57 9.80 6.83
C PRO A 214 0.96 9.67 6.87
N VAL A 215 1.52 9.55 8.06
CA VAL A 215 2.96 9.33 8.25
C VAL A 215 3.28 7.86 8.02
N GLU A 216 4.16 7.59 7.07
CA GLU A 216 4.64 6.25 6.73
C GLU A 216 5.98 5.96 7.42
N ASP A 217 6.93 6.90 7.31
CA ASP A 217 8.23 6.78 7.96
C ASP A 217 8.75 8.15 8.43
N VAL A 218 9.71 8.10 9.35
CA VAL A 218 10.29 9.30 9.96
C VAL A 218 11.81 9.19 9.95
N PHE A 219 12.47 10.16 9.33
CA PHE A 219 13.92 10.24 9.22
C PHE A 219 14.46 11.49 9.90
N SER A 220 15.67 11.38 10.45
CA SER A 220 16.45 12.54 10.89
C SER A 220 17.53 12.82 9.87
N ILE A 221 17.58 14.04 9.34
CA ILE A 221 18.63 14.48 8.44
C ILE A 221 19.53 15.43 9.23
N GLU A 222 20.79 15.05 9.37
CA GLU A 222 21.79 15.84 10.10
C GLU A 222 21.89 17.26 9.51
N GLY A 223 21.81 18.27 10.38
CA GLY A 223 21.85 19.68 9.99
C GLY A 223 20.57 20.23 9.31
N ARG A 224 19.57 19.40 9.02
CA ARG A 224 18.31 19.85 8.38
C ARG A 224 17.07 19.67 9.26
N GLY A 225 16.99 18.61 10.04
CA GLY A 225 15.87 18.32 10.93
C GLY A 225 15.17 16.98 10.64
N THR A 226 13.90 16.89 11.02
CA THR A 226 13.08 15.69 10.88
C THR A 226 12.26 15.73 9.60
N VAL A 227 12.30 14.66 8.83
CA VAL A 227 11.51 14.46 7.61
C VAL A 227 10.49 13.36 7.87
N CYS A 228 9.23 13.62 7.60
CA CYS A 228 8.17 12.62 7.56
C CYS A 228 7.81 12.31 6.11
N THR A 229 7.78 11.03 5.76
CA THR A 229 7.34 10.58 4.44
C THR A 229 5.92 10.04 4.50
N GLY A 230 5.22 10.15 3.39
CA GLY A 230 3.90 9.59 3.20
C GLY A 230 3.29 10.03 1.87
N ARG A 231 2.19 9.39 1.50
CA ARG A 231 1.38 9.83 0.36
C ARG A 231 0.40 10.91 0.83
N VAL A 232 0.34 12.01 0.12
CA VAL A 232 -0.71 13.02 0.36
C VAL A 232 -2.06 12.41 0.00
N GLU A 233 -2.91 12.16 1.00
CA GLU A 233 -4.24 11.55 0.83
C GLU A 233 -5.21 12.51 0.13
N ARG A 234 -5.16 13.79 0.52
CA ARG A 234 -6.00 14.85 -0.03
C ARG A 234 -5.41 16.24 0.19
N GLY A 235 -5.90 17.20 -0.58
CA GLY A 235 -5.52 18.60 -0.49
C GLY A 235 -4.15 18.93 -1.06
N ILE A 236 -3.67 20.08 -0.69
CA ILE A 236 -2.37 20.64 -1.10
C ILE A 236 -1.65 21.15 0.14
N ILE A 237 -0.34 20.95 0.21
CA ILE A 237 0.57 21.53 1.21
C ILE A 237 1.65 22.35 0.52
N LYS A 238 1.92 23.53 1.01
CA LYS A 238 2.99 24.41 0.53
C LYS A 238 4.08 24.59 1.57
N LYS A 239 5.25 25.01 1.10
CA LYS A 239 6.34 25.40 2.01
C LYS A 239 5.88 26.55 2.91
N MET A 240 6.36 26.52 4.14
CA MET A 240 6.07 27.50 5.21
C MET A 240 4.64 27.46 5.74
N GLU A 241 3.82 26.47 5.36
CA GLU A 241 2.52 26.27 5.99
C GLU A 241 2.61 25.60 7.36
N GLU A 242 1.72 26.05 8.27
CA GLU A 242 1.54 25.44 9.59
C GLU A 242 0.68 24.16 9.46
N VAL A 243 1.08 23.11 10.16
CA VAL A 243 0.40 21.81 10.21
C VAL A 243 0.32 21.29 11.63
N GLU A 244 -0.59 20.35 11.86
CA GLU A 244 -0.71 19.57 13.08
C GLU A 244 -0.38 18.11 12.82
N ILE A 245 0.30 17.48 13.79
CA ILE A 245 0.55 16.03 13.84
C ILE A 245 -0.45 15.45 14.83
N VAL A 246 -1.33 14.58 14.34
CA VAL A 246 -2.50 14.10 15.06
C VAL A 246 -2.51 12.57 15.16
N GLY A 247 -2.99 12.05 16.28
CA GLY A 247 -3.14 10.63 16.57
C GLY A 247 -1.98 10.07 17.40
N ILE A 248 -2.21 8.95 18.05
CA ILE A 248 -1.30 8.20 18.91
C ILE A 248 -0.84 8.99 20.16
N ARG A 249 -0.37 10.22 19.97
CA ARG A 249 0.13 11.13 21.01
C ARG A 249 -0.66 12.44 21.01
N ASP A 250 -0.34 13.30 21.96
CA ASP A 250 -0.88 14.67 22.00
C ASP A 250 -0.57 15.39 20.69
N THR A 251 -1.56 16.13 20.21
CA THR A 251 -1.45 16.91 18.98
C THR A 251 -0.35 17.98 19.09
N GLN A 252 0.55 18.01 18.12
CA GLN A 252 1.65 18.95 18.05
C GLN A 252 1.53 19.82 16.79
N LYS A 253 1.89 21.11 16.91
CA LYS A 253 1.95 22.05 15.80
C LYS A 253 3.39 22.21 15.31
N THR A 254 3.55 22.32 13.99
CA THR A 254 4.83 22.58 13.36
C THR A 254 4.64 23.30 12.03
N THR A 255 5.75 23.64 11.39
CA THR A 255 5.77 24.27 10.05
C THR A 255 6.51 23.36 9.07
N VAL A 256 5.96 23.15 7.90
CA VAL A 256 6.63 22.48 6.77
C VAL A 256 7.63 23.44 6.14
N THR A 257 8.92 23.17 6.30
CA THR A 257 9.99 24.07 5.79
C THR A 257 10.42 23.73 4.37
N ASP A 258 10.29 22.45 3.98
CA ASP A 258 10.64 21.99 2.64
C ASP A 258 9.81 20.75 2.25
N ILE A 259 9.67 20.52 0.96
CA ILE A 259 8.90 19.38 0.39
C ILE A 259 9.77 18.73 -0.68
N GLU A 260 9.93 17.42 -0.58
CA GLU A 260 10.72 16.64 -1.53
C GLU A 260 9.93 15.41 -2.02
N MET A 261 10.13 15.02 -3.27
CA MET A 261 9.67 13.78 -3.86
C MET A 261 10.78 13.20 -4.72
N PHE A 262 11.19 11.94 -4.48
CA PHE A 262 12.31 11.28 -5.17
C PHE A 262 13.60 12.13 -5.21
N ARG A 263 13.93 12.76 -4.09
CA ARG A 263 15.10 13.67 -3.92
C ARG A 263 15.05 14.96 -4.76
N LYS A 264 13.94 15.25 -5.43
CA LYS A 264 13.66 16.50 -6.15
C LYS A 264 12.83 17.42 -5.25
N LEU A 265 13.05 18.73 -5.36
CA LEU A 265 12.30 19.74 -4.61
C LEU A 265 10.95 19.99 -5.26
N LEU A 266 9.92 20.14 -4.41
CA LEU A 266 8.60 20.60 -4.83
C LEU A 266 8.28 21.94 -4.17
N ASP A 267 7.57 22.83 -4.90
CA ASP A 267 7.00 24.04 -4.31
C ASP A 267 5.76 23.72 -3.48
N GLU A 268 5.02 22.69 -3.89
CA GLU A 268 3.85 22.18 -3.17
C GLU A 268 3.70 20.67 -3.36
N GLY A 269 3.21 19.98 -2.31
CA GLY A 269 2.75 18.58 -2.37
C GLY A 269 1.24 18.53 -2.60
N ARG A 270 0.78 17.71 -3.55
CA ARG A 270 -0.63 17.56 -3.92
C ARG A 270 -1.14 16.17 -3.61
N ALA A 271 -2.45 16.03 -3.46
CA ALA A 271 -3.10 14.73 -3.35
C ALA A 271 -2.54 13.72 -4.38
N GLY A 272 -2.09 12.58 -3.90
CA GLY A 272 -1.43 11.52 -4.68
C GLY A 272 0.10 11.54 -4.68
N ASP A 273 0.75 12.65 -4.31
CA ASP A 273 2.21 12.70 -4.25
C ASP A 273 2.77 11.91 -3.06
N ASN A 274 3.82 11.15 -3.27
CA ASN A 274 4.63 10.55 -2.20
C ASN A 274 5.72 11.52 -1.78
N CYS A 275 5.46 12.27 -0.71
CA CYS A 275 6.31 13.38 -0.27
C CYS A 275 7.08 13.08 1.00
N GLY A 276 8.27 13.67 1.08
CA GLY A 276 8.97 13.92 2.35
C GLY A 276 8.77 15.38 2.77
N LEU A 277 8.14 15.59 3.92
CA LEU A 277 7.93 16.91 4.51
C LEU A 277 9.00 17.17 5.57
N LEU A 278 9.81 18.21 5.40
CA LEU A 278 10.77 18.66 6.40
C LEU A 278 10.05 19.53 7.42
N LEU A 279 10.07 19.11 8.69
CA LEU A 279 9.33 19.73 9.79
C LEU A 279 10.24 20.50 10.73
N ARG A 280 9.81 21.70 11.13
CA ARG A 280 10.58 22.59 11.99
C ARG A 280 10.46 22.19 13.46
N GLY A 281 11.62 22.14 14.15
CA GLY A 281 11.67 22.09 15.62
C GLY A 281 11.24 20.78 16.26
N LEU A 282 11.00 19.72 15.48
CA LEU A 282 10.65 18.40 15.96
C LEU A 282 11.83 17.42 15.80
N LYS A 283 11.95 16.51 16.75
CA LYS A 283 12.90 15.40 16.70
C LYS A 283 12.21 14.16 16.10
N LYS A 284 12.99 13.22 15.58
CA LYS A 284 12.48 11.94 15.10
C LYS A 284 11.63 11.21 16.17
N THR A 285 11.98 11.33 17.46
CA THR A 285 11.29 10.72 18.60
C THR A 285 9.93 11.34 18.92
N ASP A 286 9.63 12.52 18.39
CA ASP A 286 8.37 13.23 18.67
C ASP A 286 7.25 12.80 17.73
N ILE A 287 7.60 12.12 16.64
CA ILE A 287 6.69 11.69 15.57
C ILE A 287 6.86 10.19 15.37
N GLU A 288 5.77 9.52 15.06
CA GLU A 288 5.82 8.09 14.71
C GLU A 288 4.86 7.73 13.57
N ARG A 289 5.18 6.61 12.92
CA ARG A 289 4.34 6.02 11.89
C ARG A 289 2.91 5.83 12.41
N GLY A 290 1.92 6.17 11.59
CA GLY A 290 0.52 6.04 11.92
C GLY A 290 -0.16 7.32 12.40
N GLN A 291 0.60 8.33 12.79
CA GLN A 291 0.07 9.67 12.93
C GLN A 291 -0.29 10.25 11.56
N VAL A 292 -1.05 11.33 11.54
CA VAL A 292 -1.31 12.09 10.32
C VAL A 292 -0.80 13.51 10.44
N ILE A 293 -0.31 14.08 9.35
CA ILE A 293 -0.01 15.50 9.22
C ILE A 293 -1.20 16.13 8.51
N ALA A 294 -1.83 17.10 9.14
CA ALA A 294 -3.05 17.71 8.64
C ALA A 294 -3.05 19.23 8.84
N LYS A 295 -3.95 19.92 8.14
CA LYS A 295 -4.18 21.34 8.37
C LYS A 295 -4.71 21.55 9.78
N PRO A 296 -4.26 22.59 10.51
CA PRO A 296 -4.64 22.81 11.91
C PRO A 296 -6.15 22.80 12.13
N GLY A 297 -6.60 22.03 13.14
CA GLY A 297 -7.99 21.94 13.56
C GLY A 297 -8.92 21.13 12.66
N THR A 298 -8.42 20.48 11.62
CA THR A 298 -9.28 19.76 10.65
C THR A 298 -9.48 18.28 10.97
N VAL A 299 -8.57 17.67 11.74
CA VAL A 299 -8.64 16.27 12.16
C VAL A 299 -8.37 16.17 13.64
N LYS A 300 -8.97 15.17 14.29
CA LYS A 300 -8.77 14.88 15.71
C LYS A 300 -8.46 13.40 15.93
N GLY A 301 -7.79 13.11 17.03
CA GLY A 301 -7.61 11.73 17.50
C GLY A 301 -8.87 11.26 18.24
N HIS A 302 -9.28 10.01 17.97
CA HIS A 302 -10.48 9.41 18.55
C HIS A 302 -10.19 7.98 19.00
N THR A 303 -10.90 7.53 20.03
CA THR A 303 -10.75 6.20 20.63
C THR A 303 -12.00 5.34 20.55
N ILE A 304 -13.21 5.95 20.47
CA ILE A 304 -14.47 5.18 20.51
C ILE A 304 -15.32 5.55 19.29
N PHE A 305 -15.77 4.52 18.57
CA PHE A 305 -16.62 4.69 17.40
C PHE A 305 -17.54 3.48 17.18
N LYS A 306 -18.66 3.71 16.51
CA LYS A 306 -19.52 2.65 15.97
C LYS A 306 -19.04 2.25 14.59
N SER A 307 -19.20 1.00 14.26
CA SER A 307 -18.79 0.45 12.98
C SER A 307 -19.70 -0.67 12.52
N GLU A 308 -19.91 -0.75 11.21
CA GLU A 308 -20.37 -1.94 10.54
C GLU A 308 -19.16 -2.72 10.08
N ILE A 309 -19.07 -3.99 10.49
CA ILE A 309 -17.98 -4.89 10.11
C ILE A 309 -18.52 -6.14 9.44
N TYR A 310 -17.75 -6.65 8.50
CA TYR A 310 -17.87 -8.00 7.95
C TYR A 310 -16.79 -8.90 8.56
N VAL A 311 -17.21 -10.04 9.09
CA VAL A 311 -16.30 -11.04 9.66
C VAL A 311 -16.03 -12.10 8.61
N LEU A 312 -14.77 -12.23 8.18
CA LEU A 312 -14.39 -13.19 7.14
C LEU A 312 -14.73 -14.62 7.55
N SER A 313 -15.31 -15.36 6.63
CA SER A 313 -15.58 -16.78 6.78
C SER A 313 -14.28 -17.61 6.79
N LYS A 314 -14.41 -18.89 7.14
CA LYS A 314 -13.29 -19.84 7.11
C LYS A 314 -12.74 -20.03 5.69
N GLU A 315 -13.63 -20.09 4.71
CA GLU A 315 -13.31 -20.27 3.29
C GLU A 315 -12.53 -19.07 2.74
N GLU A 316 -12.78 -17.87 3.26
CA GLU A 316 -12.07 -16.64 2.96
C GLU A 316 -10.73 -16.49 3.73
N GLY A 317 -10.35 -17.50 4.52
CA GLY A 317 -9.14 -17.47 5.34
C GLY A 317 -9.29 -16.79 6.70
N GLY A 318 -10.52 -16.44 7.08
CA GLY A 318 -10.87 -15.79 8.34
C GLY A 318 -10.89 -16.73 9.55
N ARG A 319 -11.74 -16.42 10.52
CA ARG A 319 -11.90 -17.19 11.76
C ARG A 319 -12.67 -18.49 11.52
N HIS A 320 -12.47 -19.44 12.45
CA HIS A 320 -13.24 -20.70 12.49
C HIS A 320 -14.23 -20.73 13.65
N THR A 321 -14.12 -19.79 14.58
CA THR A 321 -14.91 -19.74 15.83
C THR A 321 -15.56 -18.37 15.98
N PRO A 322 -16.71 -18.27 16.63
CA PRO A 322 -17.35 -16.99 16.94
C PRO A 322 -16.47 -16.17 17.89
N PHE A 323 -16.77 -14.89 17.98
CA PHE A 323 -16.24 -14.04 19.04
C PHE A 323 -17.38 -13.39 19.84
N PHE A 324 -17.05 -12.93 21.04
CA PHE A 324 -17.96 -12.36 22.02
C PHE A 324 -17.58 -10.91 22.33
N SER A 325 -18.40 -10.20 23.10
CA SER A 325 -18.03 -8.89 23.64
C SER A 325 -16.70 -8.97 24.39
N ASN A 326 -15.92 -7.88 24.34
CA ASN A 326 -14.54 -7.77 24.84
C ASN A 326 -13.50 -8.54 24.02
N TYR A 327 -13.83 -8.99 22.83
CA TYR A 327 -12.82 -9.47 21.87
C TYR A 327 -11.84 -8.36 21.53
N ARG A 328 -10.53 -8.67 21.54
CA ARG A 328 -9.44 -7.69 21.42
C ARG A 328 -8.50 -7.98 20.24
N PRO A 329 -8.93 -7.73 19.00
CA PRO A 329 -8.06 -7.84 17.82
C PRO A 329 -7.23 -6.57 17.61
N GLN A 330 -6.42 -6.60 16.56
CA GLN A 330 -5.74 -5.42 16.01
C GLN A 330 -6.55 -4.80 14.89
N PHE A 331 -6.71 -3.48 14.96
CA PHE A 331 -7.37 -2.66 13.95
C PHE A 331 -6.33 -1.91 13.13
N TYR A 332 -6.34 -2.07 11.82
CA TYR A 332 -5.41 -1.47 10.89
C TYR A 332 -6.05 -0.27 10.21
N PHE A 333 -5.54 0.92 10.50
CA PHE A 333 -5.98 2.18 9.92
C PHE A 333 -4.83 2.83 9.16
N ARG A 334 -5.01 3.18 7.88
CA ARG A 334 -3.96 3.81 7.07
C ARG A 334 -2.59 3.12 7.25
N THR A 335 -1.67 3.78 7.95
CA THR A 335 -0.28 3.34 8.14
C THR A 335 0.00 2.73 9.52
N THR A 336 -1.01 2.54 10.37
CA THR A 336 -0.86 2.02 11.75
C THR A 336 -1.80 0.88 12.06
N ASP A 337 -1.47 0.15 13.12
CA ASP A 337 -2.34 -0.78 13.79
C ASP A 337 -2.48 -0.42 15.27
N VAL A 338 -3.63 -0.67 15.83
CA VAL A 338 -3.94 -0.44 17.24
C VAL A 338 -4.83 -1.54 17.77
N THR A 339 -4.57 -1.98 19.00
CA THR A 339 -5.45 -2.92 19.69
C THR A 339 -6.72 -2.19 20.12
N GLY A 340 -7.87 -2.81 19.90
CA GLY A 340 -9.14 -2.29 20.37
C GLY A 340 -10.02 -3.40 20.92
N SER A 341 -10.97 -3.06 21.77
CA SER A 341 -11.97 -3.95 22.30
C SER A 341 -13.31 -3.76 21.58
N ILE A 342 -13.96 -4.85 21.25
CA ILE A 342 -15.26 -4.86 20.58
C ILE A 342 -16.35 -5.02 21.64
N LYS A 343 -17.38 -4.17 21.54
CA LYS A 343 -18.61 -4.29 22.31
C LYS A 343 -19.77 -4.58 21.34
N LEU A 344 -20.40 -5.71 21.54
CA LEU A 344 -21.58 -6.12 20.76
C LEU A 344 -22.81 -5.35 21.20
N PRO A 345 -23.79 -5.12 20.29
CA PRO A 345 -25.05 -4.47 20.63
C PRO A 345 -25.88 -5.35 21.59
N ASP A 346 -26.80 -4.72 22.29
CA ASP A 346 -27.70 -5.42 23.22
C ASP A 346 -28.50 -6.51 22.50
N GLY A 347 -28.53 -7.70 23.10
CA GLY A 347 -29.19 -8.88 22.55
C GLY A 347 -28.37 -9.73 21.57
N VAL A 348 -27.15 -9.31 21.24
CA VAL A 348 -26.21 -10.10 20.45
C VAL A 348 -25.17 -10.71 21.38
N GLU A 349 -25.24 -12.02 21.58
CA GLU A 349 -24.30 -12.72 22.45
C GLU A 349 -22.97 -13.01 21.76
N MET A 350 -22.99 -13.35 20.47
CA MET A 350 -21.80 -13.70 19.68
C MET A 350 -21.96 -13.30 18.21
N VAL A 351 -20.84 -13.23 17.51
CA VAL A 351 -20.76 -13.00 16.07
C VAL A 351 -20.03 -14.16 15.41
N MET A 352 -20.62 -14.71 14.36
CA MET A 352 -20.09 -15.84 13.61
C MET A 352 -19.22 -15.38 12.44
N PRO A 353 -18.25 -16.22 12.00
CA PRO A 353 -17.62 -16.03 10.70
C PRO A 353 -18.65 -15.97 9.57
N GLY A 354 -18.53 -14.96 8.68
CA GLY A 354 -19.50 -14.68 7.60
C GLY A 354 -20.56 -13.64 7.95
N ASP A 355 -20.66 -13.20 9.22
CA ASP A 355 -21.67 -12.22 9.63
C ASP A 355 -21.29 -10.78 9.28
N ASN A 356 -22.31 -9.98 8.97
CA ASN A 356 -22.26 -8.52 9.02
C ASN A 356 -22.89 -8.04 10.33
N VAL A 357 -22.18 -7.21 11.08
CA VAL A 357 -22.64 -6.74 12.38
C VAL A 357 -22.28 -5.29 12.64
N ASN A 358 -23.22 -4.56 13.25
CA ASN A 358 -22.97 -3.23 13.81
C ASN A 358 -22.51 -3.37 15.25
N LEU A 359 -21.38 -2.72 15.60
CA LEU A 359 -20.78 -2.82 16.92
C LEU A 359 -20.06 -1.53 17.31
N GLU A 360 -19.66 -1.46 18.57
CA GLU A 360 -18.84 -0.38 19.10
C GLU A 360 -17.41 -0.88 19.29
N VAL A 361 -16.44 -0.04 18.93
CA VAL A 361 -15.01 -0.30 19.09
C VAL A 361 -14.43 0.73 20.03
N GLU A 362 -13.65 0.28 21.02
CA GLU A 362 -12.84 1.12 21.89
C GLU A 362 -11.37 0.78 21.70
N LEU A 363 -10.61 1.74 21.13
CA LEU A 363 -9.17 1.62 20.87
C LEU A 363 -8.38 2.00 22.13
N ILE A 364 -7.24 1.33 22.35
CA ILE A 364 -6.33 1.63 23.47
C ILE A 364 -5.53 2.93 23.25
N THR A 365 -5.47 3.43 22.03
CA THR A 365 -4.69 4.62 21.64
C THR A 365 -5.52 5.46 20.68
N PRO A 366 -5.54 6.80 20.79
CA PRO A 366 -6.29 7.63 19.88
C PRO A 366 -5.72 7.58 18.45
N ILE A 367 -6.59 7.42 17.48
CA ILE A 367 -6.23 7.41 16.06
C ILE A 367 -6.90 8.59 15.36
N ALA A 368 -6.18 9.23 14.45
CA ALA A 368 -6.74 10.23 13.57
C ALA A 368 -7.72 9.57 12.61
N MET A 369 -9.02 9.67 12.91
CA MET A 369 -10.08 9.03 12.14
C MET A 369 -11.18 10.00 11.73
N GLU A 370 -11.87 9.59 10.68
CA GLU A 370 -13.02 10.31 10.13
C GLU A 370 -14.12 9.29 9.77
N PRO A 371 -15.39 9.71 9.75
CA PRO A 371 -16.48 8.85 9.28
C PRO A 371 -16.19 8.29 7.88
N THR A 372 -16.64 7.08 7.63
CA THR A 372 -16.46 6.29 6.39
C THR A 372 -15.05 5.73 6.15
N MET A 373 -14.07 6.05 6.99
CA MET A 373 -12.71 5.50 6.89
C MET A 373 -12.75 3.97 7.03
N ARG A 374 -12.10 3.27 6.11
CA ARG A 374 -12.00 1.81 6.13
C ARG A 374 -10.89 1.34 7.07
N PHE A 375 -11.08 0.14 7.61
CA PHE A 375 -10.05 -0.54 8.41
C PHE A 375 -10.15 -2.06 8.23
N ALA A 376 -9.02 -2.73 8.45
CA ALA A 376 -8.96 -4.18 8.54
C ALA A 376 -8.83 -4.62 10.00
N ILE A 377 -9.35 -5.82 10.31
CA ILE A 377 -9.26 -6.45 11.64
C ILE A 377 -8.37 -7.68 11.50
N ARG A 378 -7.36 -7.81 12.36
CA ARG A 378 -6.42 -8.92 12.33
C ARG A 378 -6.25 -9.56 13.70
N GLU A 379 -6.03 -10.88 13.70
CA GLU A 379 -5.73 -11.68 14.87
C GLU A 379 -4.74 -12.78 14.49
N GLY A 380 -3.70 -12.97 15.31
CA GLY A 380 -2.75 -14.07 15.11
C GLY A 380 -2.09 -14.12 13.75
N GLY A 381 -1.83 -12.94 13.13
CA GLY A 381 -1.22 -12.84 11.80
C GLY A 381 -2.19 -13.01 10.63
N ARG A 382 -3.50 -13.16 10.88
CA ARG A 382 -4.53 -13.34 9.84
C ARG A 382 -5.50 -12.17 9.82
N THR A 383 -5.99 -11.82 8.64
CA THR A 383 -7.13 -10.90 8.50
C THR A 383 -8.40 -11.66 8.82
N VAL A 384 -9.18 -11.15 9.78
CA VAL A 384 -10.39 -11.80 10.28
C VAL A 384 -11.66 -11.00 10.02
N GLY A 385 -11.51 -9.77 9.52
CA GLY A 385 -12.64 -8.94 9.17
C GLY A 385 -12.21 -7.59 8.62
N ALA A 386 -13.19 -6.84 8.16
CA ALA A 386 -13.04 -5.47 7.69
C ALA A 386 -14.26 -4.64 8.05
N GLY A 387 -14.07 -3.33 8.15
CA GLY A 387 -15.17 -2.44 8.48
C GLY A 387 -14.94 -1.00 8.04
N ARG A 388 -15.92 -0.17 8.36
CA ARG A 388 -15.85 1.28 8.15
C ARG A 388 -16.22 2.01 9.43
N VAL A 389 -15.51 3.08 9.71
CA VAL A 389 -15.84 4.00 10.81
C VAL A 389 -17.20 4.62 10.53
N GLY A 390 -18.14 4.41 11.42
CA GLY A 390 -19.46 5.04 11.39
C GLY A 390 -19.49 6.31 12.23
N GLU A 391 -20.34 6.33 13.27
CA GLU A 391 -20.44 7.43 14.24
C GLU A 391 -19.24 7.42 15.20
N ILE A 392 -18.53 8.54 15.29
CA ILE A 392 -17.44 8.73 16.25
C ILE A 392 -18.04 9.22 17.57
N LEU A 393 -17.72 8.52 18.66
CA LEU A 393 -18.29 8.78 19.99
C LEU A 393 -17.32 9.56 20.91
N LYS A 394 -16.01 9.30 20.79
CA LYS A 394 -14.98 9.96 21.61
C LYS A 394 -13.63 10.04 20.91
#